data_bb2f600f5157f78b65967faae6d1e132
#
_entry.id   bb2f600f5157f78b65967faae6d1e132
#
_cell.length_a   1.000
_cell.length_b   1.000
_cell.length_c   1.000
_cell.angle_alpha   90.00
_cell.angle_beta   90.00
_cell.angle_gamma   90.00
#
_symmetry.space_group_name_H-M   'P 1'
#
loop_
_entity.id
_entity.type
_entity.pdbx_description
1 polymer ?
#
loop_
_entity_poly.entity_id
_entity_poly.type
_entity_poly.pdbx_seq_one_letter_code
_entity_poly.pdbx_strand_id
1 'polypeptide(L)'
;MENITLGYAFCGSFCTIKKSLAALKELARNDIKIKPIMSQIVYNTDTRFGKAEDLIKEVEEICGEKIIHDIAAAEPIGPKNLLDIIVVSPCTGNTIAKTALGVTDTPVTMAVKAHLR
;
A
#
# COMPACT_ATOMS: atom_id res chain seq x y z
N MET A 1 -1.96 -8.11 -20.02
CA MET A 1 -2.78 -7.59 -18.91
C MET A 1 -2.90 -6.09 -19.04
N GLU A 2 -3.68 -5.70 -19.99
CA GLU A 2 -3.86 -4.29 -20.31
C GLU A 2 -4.73 -3.60 -19.27
N ASN A 3 -4.34 -2.39 -18.91
CA ASN A 3 -5.18 -1.47 -18.12
C ASN A 3 -5.56 -1.95 -16.73
N ILE A 4 -4.78 -2.88 -16.14
CA ILE A 4 -5.01 -3.25 -14.75
C ILE A 4 -4.30 -2.25 -13.86
N THR A 5 -5.02 -1.74 -12.87
CA THR A 5 -4.47 -0.89 -11.82
C THR A 5 -4.51 -1.64 -10.50
N LEU A 6 -3.35 -1.83 -9.90
CA LEU A 6 -3.20 -2.58 -8.66
C LEU A 6 -2.78 -1.63 -7.54
N GLY A 7 -3.49 -1.67 -6.42
CA GLY A 7 -3.05 -1.01 -5.21
C GLY A 7 -2.13 -1.93 -4.43
N TYR A 8 -0.95 -1.46 -4.07
CA TYR A 8 0.02 -2.24 -3.30
C TYR A 8 0.27 -1.54 -1.97
N ALA A 9 -0.21 -2.13 -0.91
CA ALA A 9 -0.27 -1.49 0.40
C ALA A 9 0.68 -2.14 1.39
N PHE A 10 1.49 -1.31 2.06
CA PHE A 10 2.47 -1.74 3.06
C PHE A 10 1.96 -1.44 4.46
N CYS A 11 1.99 -2.45 5.34
CA CYS A 11 1.72 -2.29 6.76
C CYS A 11 3.00 -2.49 7.57
N GLY A 12 2.93 -2.28 8.88
CA GLY A 12 4.10 -2.15 9.75
C GLY A 12 4.80 -3.43 10.17
N SER A 13 4.77 -4.47 9.37
CA SER A 13 5.60 -5.65 9.60
C SER A 13 6.98 -5.43 8.97
N PHE A 14 7.82 -4.65 9.62
CA PHE A 14 9.08 -4.15 9.05
C PHE A 14 10.05 -5.25 8.65
N CYS A 15 10.07 -6.37 9.37
CA CYS A 15 10.97 -7.48 9.05
C CYS A 15 10.63 -8.16 7.72
N THR A 16 9.41 -7.99 7.22
CA THR A 16 8.97 -8.61 5.95
C THR A 16 8.87 -7.61 4.80
N ILE A 17 9.08 -6.32 5.06
CA ILE A 17 8.99 -5.29 4.02
C ILE A 17 9.95 -5.57 2.86
N LYS A 18 11.15 -6.07 3.15
CA LYS A 18 12.14 -6.36 2.11
C LYS A 18 11.62 -7.39 1.10
N LYS A 19 10.93 -8.41 1.59
CA LYS A 19 10.32 -9.43 0.72
C LYS A 19 9.16 -8.83 -0.09
N SER A 20 8.36 -7.98 0.54
CA SER A 20 7.26 -7.30 -0.14
C SER A 20 7.77 -6.37 -1.22
N LEU A 21 8.90 -5.71 -0.97
CA LEU A 21 9.53 -4.83 -1.95
C LEU A 21 10.04 -5.62 -3.15
N ALA A 22 10.62 -6.80 -2.93
CA ALA A 22 11.06 -7.68 -4.01
C ALA A 22 9.89 -8.13 -4.87
N ALA A 23 8.76 -8.48 -4.26
CA ALA A 23 7.54 -8.85 -4.97
C ALA A 23 6.99 -7.66 -5.78
N LEU A 24 7.05 -6.46 -5.22
CA LEU A 24 6.63 -5.25 -5.93
C LEU A 24 7.48 -5.02 -7.18
N LYS A 25 8.79 -5.20 -7.08
CA LYS A 25 9.69 -5.06 -8.23
C LYS A 25 9.34 -6.04 -9.34
N GLU A 26 9.00 -7.28 -8.99
CA GLU A 26 8.57 -8.28 -9.97
C GLU A 26 7.27 -7.87 -10.66
N LEU A 27 6.29 -7.39 -9.88
CA LEU A 27 5.02 -6.93 -10.44
C LEU A 27 5.23 -5.73 -11.38
N ALA A 28 6.13 -4.84 -11.04
CA ALA A 28 6.40 -3.64 -11.84
C ALA A 28 7.04 -3.94 -13.20
N ARG A 29 7.60 -5.14 -13.38
CA ARG A 29 8.15 -5.57 -14.67
C ARG A 29 7.06 -5.91 -15.68
N ASN A 30 5.85 -6.10 -15.21
CA ASN A 30 4.71 -6.39 -16.07
C ASN A 30 4.01 -5.09 -16.45
N ASP A 31 3.10 -5.16 -17.40
CA ASP A 31 2.37 -3.99 -17.86
C ASP A 31 1.17 -3.71 -16.94
N ILE A 32 1.48 -3.41 -15.68
CA ILE A 32 0.49 -3.16 -14.64
C ILE A 32 0.79 -1.79 -14.02
N LYS A 33 -0.23 -0.96 -13.90
CA LYS A 33 -0.12 0.29 -13.17
C LYS A 33 -0.26 0.00 -11.69
N ILE A 34 0.69 0.47 -10.89
CA ILE A 34 0.70 0.21 -9.45
C ILE A 34 0.58 1.51 -8.69
N LYS A 35 -0.42 1.59 -7.80
CA LYS A 35 -0.59 2.71 -6.89
C LYS A 35 -0.12 2.28 -5.50
N PRO A 36 0.96 2.86 -5.00
CA PRO A 36 1.50 2.48 -3.70
C PRO A 36 0.73 3.14 -2.56
N ILE A 37 0.51 2.37 -1.50
CA ILE A 37 -0.20 2.83 -0.30
C ILE A 37 0.65 2.42 0.91
N MET A 38 0.77 3.30 1.90
CA MET A 38 1.46 2.98 3.13
C MET A 38 0.63 3.33 4.33
N SER A 39 0.67 2.49 5.37
CA SER A 39 0.15 2.86 6.67
C SER A 39 0.98 4.02 7.23
N GLN A 40 0.41 4.77 8.17
CA GLN A 40 1.10 5.91 8.76
C GLN A 40 2.39 5.49 9.46
N ILE A 41 2.38 4.32 10.11
CA ILE A 41 3.55 3.84 10.82
C ILE A 41 4.71 3.51 9.86
N VAL A 42 4.41 2.95 8.68
CA VAL A 42 5.43 2.68 7.68
C VAL A 42 5.99 3.97 7.09
N TYR A 43 5.10 4.90 6.79
CA TYR A 43 5.49 6.16 6.16
C TYR A 43 6.34 7.04 7.07
N ASN A 44 6.12 6.97 8.39
CA ASN A 44 6.71 7.91 9.35
C ASN A 44 7.78 7.32 10.27
N THR A 45 8.10 6.03 10.17
CA THR A 45 8.95 5.38 11.17
C THR A 45 10.25 4.85 10.57
N ASP A 46 11.37 5.34 11.10
CA ASP A 46 12.68 4.75 10.82
C ASP A 46 12.89 3.56 11.74
N THR A 47 13.47 2.49 11.20
CA THR A 47 13.74 1.27 11.97
C THR A 47 15.16 0.80 11.69
N ARG A 48 15.58 -0.24 12.40
CA ARG A 48 16.88 -0.88 12.15
C ARG A 48 16.96 -1.50 10.74
N PHE A 49 15.82 -1.67 10.07
CA PHE A 49 15.78 -2.21 8.70
C PHE A 49 15.93 -1.13 7.64
N GLY A 50 15.92 0.14 8.03
CA GLY A 50 16.12 1.27 7.12
C GLY A 50 15.30 2.48 7.51
N LYS A 51 15.55 3.57 6.81
CA LYS A 51 14.82 4.82 7.01
C LYS A 51 13.54 4.83 6.19
N ALA A 52 12.47 5.41 6.76
CA ALA A 52 11.21 5.57 6.05
C ALA A 52 11.40 6.36 4.75
N GLU A 53 12.19 7.42 4.80
CA GLU A 53 12.48 8.26 3.63
C GLU A 53 13.05 7.45 2.46
N ASP A 54 13.99 6.54 2.74
CA ASP A 54 14.61 5.70 1.72
C ASP A 54 13.61 4.72 1.12
N LEU A 55 12.76 4.12 1.94
CA LEU A 55 11.72 3.21 1.49
C LEU A 55 10.71 3.94 0.60
N ILE A 56 10.25 5.11 1.04
CA ILE A 56 9.31 5.93 0.28
C ILE A 56 9.87 6.22 -1.11
N LYS A 57 11.11 6.68 -1.16
CA LYS A 57 11.76 7.02 -2.42
C LYS A 57 11.87 5.83 -3.35
N GLU A 58 12.27 4.69 -2.82
CA GLU A 58 12.42 3.47 -3.60
C GLU A 58 11.07 3.01 -4.16
N VAL A 59 10.04 2.99 -3.34
CA VAL A 59 8.69 2.58 -3.75
C VAL A 59 8.14 3.54 -4.82
N GLU A 60 8.31 4.84 -4.63
CA GLU A 60 7.82 5.81 -5.62
C GLU A 60 8.56 5.69 -6.94
N GLU A 61 9.85 5.37 -6.91
CA GLU A 61 10.61 5.12 -8.14
C GLU A 61 10.15 3.87 -8.88
N ILE A 62 9.88 2.79 -8.13
CA ILE A 62 9.42 1.54 -8.73
C ILE A 62 8.05 1.72 -9.38
N CYS A 63 7.14 2.40 -8.71
CA CYS A 63 5.76 2.53 -9.17
C CYS A 63 5.54 3.70 -10.12
N GLY A 64 6.42 4.70 -10.10
CA GLY A 64 6.23 5.93 -10.87
C GLY A 64 5.07 6.78 -10.39
N GLU A 65 4.63 6.59 -9.14
CA GLU A 65 3.48 7.25 -8.55
C GLU A 65 3.80 7.67 -7.13
N LYS A 66 3.16 8.72 -6.66
CA LYS A 66 3.27 9.15 -5.26
C LYS A 66 2.53 8.18 -4.34
N ILE A 67 3.08 7.97 -3.15
CA ILE A 67 2.47 7.09 -2.16
C ILE A 67 1.23 7.73 -1.56
N ILE A 68 0.17 6.94 -1.45
CA ILE A 68 -1.03 7.31 -0.69
C ILE A 68 -0.73 6.99 0.78
N HIS A 69 -0.64 8.02 1.61
CA HIS A 69 -0.21 7.85 3.00
C HIS A 69 -1.12 8.53 4.03
N ASP A 70 -2.27 9.00 3.62
CA ASP A 70 -3.28 9.50 4.56
C ASP A 70 -4.67 9.02 4.18
N ILE A 71 -5.59 9.10 5.14
CA ILE A 71 -6.94 8.58 4.97
C ILE A 71 -7.70 9.36 3.89
N ALA A 72 -7.51 10.67 3.84
CA ALA A 72 -8.19 11.52 2.86
C ALA A 72 -7.77 11.16 1.43
N ALA A 73 -6.50 10.83 1.22
CA ALA A 73 -5.99 10.42 -0.10
C ALA A 73 -6.46 9.02 -0.49
N ALA A 74 -6.74 8.14 0.48
CA ALA A 74 -7.21 6.77 0.22
C ALA A 74 -8.71 6.70 -0.06
N GLU A 75 -9.50 7.61 0.49
CA GLU A 75 -10.96 7.58 0.39
C GLU A 75 -11.46 7.58 -1.07
N PRO A 76 -10.91 8.39 -2.00
CA PRO A 76 -11.39 8.42 -3.38
C PRO A 76 -11.24 7.12 -4.17
N ILE A 77 -10.49 6.15 -3.66
CA ILE A 77 -10.30 4.84 -4.31
C ILE A 77 -11.65 4.19 -4.63
N GLY A 78 -12.61 4.27 -3.71
CA GLY A 78 -13.93 3.70 -3.92
C GLY A 78 -14.78 4.48 -4.92
N PRO A 79 -15.16 5.75 -4.60
CA PRO A 79 -16.04 6.53 -5.47
C PRO A 79 -15.51 6.71 -6.90
N LYS A 80 -14.17 6.81 -7.05
CA LYS A 80 -13.56 6.99 -8.37
C LYS A 80 -13.15 5.68 -9.03
N ASN A 81 -13.37 4.56 -8.35
CA ASN A 81 -13.05 3.22 -8.87
C ASN A 81 -11.62 3.14 -9.39
N LEU A 82 -10.66 3.54 -8.56
CA LEU A 82 -9.27 3.72 -8.99
C LEU A 82 -8.48 2.42 -9.13
N LEU A 83 -8.90 1.35 -8.44
CA LEU A 83 -8.15 0.09 -8.42
C LEU A 83 -8.98 -1.07 -8.94
N ASP A 84 -8.34 -1.99 -9.64
CA ASP A 84 -8.95 -3.27 -10.00
C ASP A 84 -8.71 -4.32 -8.92
N ILE A 85 -7.52 -4.29 -8.32
CA ILE A 85 -7.09 -5.23 -7.29
C ILE A 85 -6.35 -4.45 -6.21
N ILE A 86 -6.49 -4.87 -4.96
CA ILE A 86 -5.65 -4.36 -3.88
C ILE A 86 -4.93 -5.53 -3.20
N VAL A 87 -3.62 -5.36 -2.99
CA VAL A 87 -2.76 -6.32 -2.30
C VAL A 87 -2.20 -5.63 -1.07
N VAL A 88 -2.33 -6.26 0.09
CA VAL A 88 -1.74 -5.76 1.33
C VAL A 88 -0.57 -6.67 1.69
N SER A 89 0.64 -6.18 1.53
CA SER A 89 1.85 -6.96 1.74
C SER A 89 3.00 -6.04 2.19
N PRO A 90 3.52 -6.18 3.41
CA PRO A 90 3.06 -7.12 4.44
C PRO A 90 1.74 -6.69 5.07
N CYS A 91 1.00 -7.64 5.62
CA CYS A 91 -0.26 -7.37 6.33
C CYS A 91 -0.11 -7.80 7.79
N THR A 92 -0.29 -6.85 8.71
CA THR A 92 -0.21 -7.14 10.15
C THR A 92 -1.52 -7.74 10.64
N GLY A 93 -1.47 -8.46 11.77
CA GLY A 93 -2.68 -8.95 12.43
C GLY A 93 -3.63 -7.81 12.79
N ASN A 94 -3.09 -6.66 13.19
CA ASN A 94 -3.87 -5.46 13.49
C ASN A 94 -4.66 -5.00 12.26
N THR A 95 -4.01 -4.97 11.10
CA THR A 95 -4.67 -4.58 9.85
C THR A 95 -5.75 -5.58 9.45
N ILE A 96 -5.50 -6.88 9.58
CA ILE A 96 -6.49 -7.92 9.29
C ILE A 96 -7.71 -7.74 10.19
N ALA A 97 -7.50 -7.56 11.48
CA ALA A 97 -8.59 -7.40 12.45
C ALA A 97 -9.42 -6.15 12.16
N LYS A 98 -8.76 -5.02 11.89
CA LYS A 98 -9.45 -3.77 11.55
C LYS A 98 -10.24 -3.90 10.27
N THR A 99 -9.68 -4.53 9.26
CA THR A 99 -10.37 -4.74 7.98
C THR A 99 -11.62 -5.58 8.18
N ALA A 100 -11.53 -6.66 8.96
CA ALA A 100 -12.66 -7.53 9.23
C ALA A 100 -13.79 -6.80 10.00
N LEU A 101 -13.43 -5.84 10.84
CA LEU A 101 -14.40 -5.08 11.63
C LEU A 101 -14.85 -3.77 10.98
N GLY A 102 -14.32 -3.46 9.80
CA GLY A 102 -14.68 -2.22 9.09
C GLY A 102 -14.08 -0.96 9.68
N VAL A 103 -13.00 -1.07 10.46
CA VAL A 103 -12.31 0.09 11.03
C VAL A 103 -11.40 0.70 9.98
N THR A 104 -11.50 2.02 9.77
CA THR A 104 -10.80 2.72 8.68
C THR A 104 -9.93 3.86 9.19
N ASP A 105 -9.16 3.62 10.23
CA ASP A 105 -8.34 4.63 10.87
C ASP A 105 -6.89 4.71 10.36
N THR A 106 -6.59 3.99 9.27
CA THR A 106 -5.28 4.08 8.59
C THR A 106 -5.50 4.22 7.09
N PRO A 107 -4.49 4.72 6.34
CA PRO A 107 -4.60 4.78 4.88
C PRO A 107 -4.84 3.40 4.25
N VAL A 108 -4.22 2.36 4.79
CA VAL A 108 -4.39 0.99 4.26
C VAL A 108 -5.79 0.47 4.51
N THR A 109 -6.30 0.56 5.73
CA THR A 109 -7.66 0.08 6.04
C THR A 109 -8.72 0.89 5.31
N MET A 110 -8.52 2.20 5.16
CA MET A 110 -9.42 3.04 4.36
C MET A 110 -9.41 2.62 2.90
N ALA A 111 -8.23 2.36 2.34
CA ALA A 111 -8.11 1.94 0.93
C ALA A 111 -8.82 0.62 0.70
N VAL A 112 -8.65 -0.36 1.59
CA VAL A 112 -9.31 -1.67 1.48
C VAL A 112 -10.83 -1.50 1.52
N LYS A 113 -11.35 -0.76 2.50
CA LYS A 113 -12.78 -0.54 2.61
C LYS A 113 -13.33 0.20 1.39
N ALA A 114 -12.66 1.24 0.95
CA ALA A 114 -13.08 2.02 -0.21
C ALA A 114 -13.12 1.16 -1.46
N HIS A 115 -12.12 0.32 -1.65
CA HIS A 115 -12.06 -0.58 -2.81
C HIS A 115 -13.17 -1.63 -2.80
N LEU A 116 -13.55 -2.14 -1.63
CA LEU A 116 -14.57 -3.18 -1.49
C LEU A 116 -16.01 -2.67 -1.63
N ARG A 117 -16.20 -1.38 -1.66
CA ARG A 117 -17.56 -0.81 -1.82
C ARG A 117 -18.04 -0.97 -3.26
#